data_ff2a2ffce58c8464c2ce5002d7a31776
#
_entry.id   ff2a2ffce58c8464c2ce5002d7a31776
#
_cell.length_a   1.000
_cell.length_b   1.000
_cell.length_c   1.000
_cell.angle_alpha   90.00
_cell.angle_beta   90.00
_cell.angle_gamma   90.00
#
_symmetry.space_group_name_H-M   'P 1'
#
loop_
_entity.id
_entity.type
_entity.pdbx_description
1 polymer ?
#
loop_
_entity_poly.entity_id
_entity_poly.type
_entity_poly.pdbx_seq_one_letter_code
_entity_poly.pdbx_strand_id
1 'polypeptide(L)'
;MPMTQQELDAALDRPRNFPVQVSQAAPLPPNRQAYDPIRQLHQTGFDFTLRELLHAVGSKVAALPVNLQDHCLRASLFLSYTLDLEADEVCFHPHPDSDLVTPQSQAVGIGMVCLLANRFFNVPWDQLGSLPGPGLRFDYRGRGQGIDGIFESKGTRHRSNQSSQIQHGIEKKDAHHQRGDHFDVELIVSTFIGEVGSTPRILIGDPDFDNLAKIYDEADDRFFRLRHYVRILQFVGLPRSAFLLNTYAKRYWRGEKQIGVTIMEEKEQIGFLETLQLGNHRYFGRWFDTVAPEQSARYKAERYNKWLEKTDARQRRRRVFQGMREDVYYAGFEGEPFSHNLLSKMEIERSLSNIIQSASLFPDGTIQIFEQLA
;
A
#
# COMPACT_ATOMS: atom_id res chain seq x y z
N MET A 1 -27.58 10.73 -7.21
CA MET A 1 -26.94 12.05 -6.99
C MET A 1 -25.47 11.82 -6.69
N PRO A 2 -24.56 12.72 -7.01
CA PRO A 2 -23.18 12.56 -6.60
C PRO A 2 -23.09 12.58 -5.07
N MET A 3 -22.19 11.76 -4.53
CA MET A 3 -21.90 11.69 -3.10
C MET A 3 -21.34 13.04 -2.62
N THR A 4 -21.81 13.55 -1.51
CA THR A 4 -21.24 14.73 -0.85
C THR A 4 -19.89 14.40 -0.21
N GLN A 5 -19.10 15.41 0.16
CA GLN A 5 -17.85 15.19 0.88
C GLN A 5 -18.07 14.45 2.22
N GLN A 6 -19.10 14.83 2.95
CA GLN A 6 -19.44 14.18 4.21
C GLN A 6 -19.82 12.71 4.03
N GLU A 7 -20.58 12.36 2.99
CA GLU A 7 -20.91 10.98 2.65
C GLU A 7 -19.67 10.19 2.24
N LEU A 8 -18.76 10.81 1.47
CA LEU A 8 -17.48 10.19 1.11
C LEU A 8 -16.63 9.89 2.36
N ASP A 9 -16.47 10.86 3.23
CA ASP A 9 -15.69 10.67 4.47
C ASP A 9 -16.31 9.59 5.35
N ALA A 10 -17.64 9.61 5.52
CA ALA A 10 -18.37 8.58 6.27
C ALA A 10 -18.16 7.18 5.66
N ALA A 11 -18.22 7.05 4.33
CA ALA A 11 -18.00 5.78 3.64
C ALA A 11 -16.57 5.27 3.78
N LEU A 12 -15.59 6.16 3.69
CA LEU A 12 -14.17 5.84 3.84
C LEU A 12 -13.80 5.45 5.29
N ASP A 13 -14.44 6.08 6.27
CA ASP A 13 -14.15 5.88 7.69
C ASP A 13 -14.99 4.78 8.35
N ARG A 14 -16.00 4.27 7.65
CA ARG A 14 -16.82 3.17 8.14
C ARG A 14 -15.95 1.95 8.43
N PRO A 15 -16.00 1.38 9.65
CA PRO A 15 -15.29 0.15 9.98
C PRO A 15 -15.73 -0.99 9.04
N ARG A 16 -14.76 -1.74 8.56
CA ARG A 16 -14.95 -2.93 7.72
C ARG A 16 -14.27 -4.11 8.40
N ASN A 17 -14.84 -5.28 8.27
CA ASN A 17 -14.27 -6.51 8.79
C ASN A 17 -14.14 -7.54 7.67
N PHE A 18 -12.95 -8.10 7.51
CA PHE A 18 -12.75 -9.26 6.63
C PHE A 18 -12.61 -10.52 7.47
N PRO A 19 -13.46 -11.53 7.28
CA PRO A 19 -13.24 -12.85 7.86
C PRO A 19 -11.86 -13.38 7.48
N VAL A 20 -11.11 -13.88 8.48
CA VAL A 20 -9.78 -14.44 8.28
C VAL A 20 -9.85 -15.95 8.47
N GLN A 21 -9.31 -16.70 7.53
CA GLN A 21 -9.22 -18.15 7.57
C GLN A 21 -7.78 -18.60 7.43
N VAL A 22 -7.41 -19.64 8.15
CA VAL A 22 -6.11 -20.30 8.00
C VAL A 22 -6.25 -21.40 6.93
N SER A 23 -5.31 -21.43 6.00
CA SER A 23 -5.28 -22.45 4.95
C SER A 23 -4.95 -23.83 5.53
N GLN A 24 -5.71 -24.83 5.15
CA GLN A 24 -5.40 -26.22 5.52
C GLN A 24 -4.13 -26.75 4.85
N ALA A 25 -3.81 -26.23 3.65
CA ALA A 25 -2.59 -26.59 2.92
C ALA A 25 -1.33 -25.92 3.48
N ALA A 26 -1.48 -24.86 4.27
CA ALA A 26 -0.40 -24.10 4.87
C ALA A 26 -0.81 -23.66 6.28
N PRO A 27 -0.93 -24.58 7.26
CA PRO A 27 -1.31 -24.23 8.62
C PRO A 27 -0.24 -23.33 9.27
N LEU A 28 -0.68 -22.43 10.16
CA LEU A 28 0.27 -21.62 10.93
C LEU A 28 1.03 -22.50 11.93
N PRO A 29 2.35 -22.31 12.11
CA PRO A 29 3.15 -23.06 13.06
C PRO A 29 2.57 -22.98 14.48
N PRO A 30 2.24 -24.13 15.13
CA PRO A 30 1.47 -24.10 16.38
C PRO A 30 2.24 -23.50 17.55
N ASN A 31 3.56 -23.65 17.57
CA ASN A 31 4.41 -23.31 18.71
C ASN A 31 5.10 -21.92 18.55
N ARG A 32 4.84 -21.16 17.49
CA ARG A 32 5.44 -19.83 17.30
C ARG A 32 4.51 -18.76 17.88
N GLN A 33 4.93 -18.15 18.98
CA GLN A 33 4.20 -17.06 19.64
C GLN A 33 3.98 -15.84 18.73
N ALA A 34 4.87 -15.60 17.77
CA ALA A 34 4.73 -14.53 16.78
C ALA A 34 3.38 -14.58 16.02
N TYR A 35 2.74 -15.77 15.93
CA TYR A 35 1.46 -15.94 15.26
C TYR A 35 0.23 -15.82 16.18
N ASP A 36 0.40 -15.65 17.50
CA ASP A 36 -0.74 -15.56 18.41
C ASP A 36 -1.72 -14.44 18.05
N PRO A 37 -1.27 -13.23 17.69
CA PRO A 37 -2.20 -12.19 17.24
C PRO A 37 -2.97 -12.57 15.98
N ILE A 38 -2.31 -13.26 15.04
CA ILE A 38 -2.93 -13.71 13.78
C ILE A 38 -3.94 -14.84 14.03
N ARG A 39 -3.67 -15.75 14.98
CA ARG A 39 -4.62 -16.82 15.32
C ARG A 39 -5.92 -16.27 15.89
N GLN A 40 -5.86 -15.16 16.64
CA GLN A 40 -7.06 -14.49 17.15
C GLN A 40 -7.94 -13.94 16.02
N LEU A 41 -7.36 -13.51 14.90
CA LEU A 41 -8.11 -13.01 13.75
C LEU A 41 -9.06 -14.04 13.13
N HIS A 42 -8.81 -15.32 13.32
CA HIS A 42 -9.75 -16.36 12.87
C HIS A 42 -11.11 -16.25 13.59
N GLN A 43 -11.14 -15.71 14.79
CA GLN A 43 -12.36 -15.52 15.58
C GLN A 43 -12.97 -14.14 15.39
N THR A 44 -12.16 -13.11 15.27
CA THR A 44 -12.61 -11.70 15.24
C THR A 44 -12.71 -11.12 13.83
N GLY A 45 -12.02 -11.73 12.85
CA GLY A 45 -11.77 -11.10 11.56
C GLY A 45 -10.72 -9.98 11.64
N PHE A 46 -10.47 -9.32 10.53
CA PHE A 46 -9.55 -8.20 10.42
C PHE A 46 -10.30 -6.91 10.19
N ASP A 47 -10.26 -6.02 11.18
CA ASP A 47 -10.91 -4.71 11.13
C ASP A 47 -10.00 -3.67 10.48
N PHE A 48 -10.56 -2.85 9.61
CA PHE A 48 -9.89 -1.72 8.97
C PHE A 48 -10.93 -0.73 8.43
N THR A 49 -10.45 0.43 7.94
CA THR A 49 -11.27 1.37 7.18
C THR A 49 -10.82 1.40 5.72
N LEU A 50 -11.73 1.76 4.81
CA LEU A 50 -11.33 1.95 3.41
C LEU A 50 -10.29 3.06 3.27
N ARG A 51 -10.33 4.08 4.12
CA ARG A 51 -9.32 5.13 4.16
C ARG A 51 -7.92 4.58 4.42
N GLU A 52 -7.78 3.70 5.41
CA GLU A 52 -6.50 3.04 5.72
C GLU A 52 -6.03 2.14 4.56
N LEU A 53 -6.94 1.35 4.01
CA LEU A 53 -6.62 0.49 2.88
C LEU A 53 -6.16 1.30 1.66
N LEU A 54 -6.86 2.36 1.30
CA LEU A 54 -6.50 3.21 0.17
C LEU A 54 -5.17 3.92 0.40
N HIS A 55 -4.87 4.34 1.64
CA HIS A 55 -3.57 4.92 1.96
C HIS A 55 -2.46 3.86 1.86
N ALA A 56 -2.66 2.67 2.41
CA ALA A 56 -1.72 1.56 2.28
C ALA A 56 -1.44 1.22 0.80
N VAL A 57 -2.48 1.13 -0.01
CA VAL A 57 -2.35 0.93 -1.46
C VAL A 57 -1.57 2.08 -2.11
N GLY A 58 -1.92 3.32 -1.81
CA GLY A 58 -1.25 4.49 -2.38
C GLY A 58 0.24 4.53 -2.06
N SER A 59 0.63 4.18 -0.83
CA SER A 59 2.04 4.24 -0.37
C SER A 59 2.87 3.02 -0.77
N LYS A 60 2.26 1.84 -0.94
CA LYS A 60 2.97 0.57 -1.20
C LYS A 60 2.89 0.10 -2.66
N VAL A 61 1.84 0.45 -3.38
CA VAL A 61 1.70 0.12 -4.80
C VAL A 61 2.28 1.23 -5.66
N ALA A 62 3.16 0.89 -6.58
CA ALA A 62 3.64 1.86 -7.57
C ALA A 62 2.45 2.43 -8.36
N ALA A 63 2.55 3.71 -8.76
CA ALA A 63 1.63 4.25 -9.74
C ALA A 63 1.55 3.30 -10.95
N LEU A 64 0.34 3.05 -11.43
CA LEU A 64 0.19 2.27 -12.67
C LEU A 64 1.05 2.92 -13.75
N PRO A 65 1.88 2.15 -14.47
CA PRO A 65 2.81 2.70 -15.45
C PRO A 65 2.03 3.29 -16.62
N VAL A 66 1.81 4.58 -16.52
CA VAL A 66 1.42 5.44 -17.62
C VAL A 66 2.61 6.37 -17.76
N ASN A 67 3.04 6.70 -18.97
CA ASN A 67 4.24 7.50 -19.21
C ASN A 67 4.45 8.59 -18.17
N LEU A 68 5.69 8.78 -17.73
CA LEU A 68 6.10 9.74 -16.69
C LEU A 68 5.65 11.20 -16.92
N GLN A 69 5.20 11.53 -18.13
CA GLN A 69 4.66 12.84 -18.50
C GLN A 69 3.14 12.93 -18.37
N ASP A 70 2.44 11.80 -18.31
CA ASP A 70 0.99 11.78 -18.17
C ASP A 70 0.63 11.69 -16.68
N HIS A 71 -0.41 12.39 -16.27
CA HIS A 71 -0.96 12.32 -14.93
C HIS A 71 -1.24 10.86 -14.55
N CYS A 72 -0.34 10.27 -13.77
CA CYS A 72 -0.42 8.87 -13.39
C CYS A 72 -1.73 8.62 -12.65
N LEU A 73 -2.52 7.67 -13.13
CA LEU A 73 -3.62 7.12 -12.36
C LEU A 73 -3.04 6.52 -11.07
N ARG A 74 -3.31 7.17 -9.96
CA ARG A 74 -2.86 6.67 -8.66
C ARG A 74 -3.65 5.43 -8.30
N ALA A 75 -2.94 4.40 -7.84
CA ALA A 75 -3.58 3.13 -7.49
C ALA A 75 -4.71 3.31 -6.47
N SER A 76 -4.51 4.12 -5.44
CA SER A 76 -5.53 4.41 -4.44
C SER A 76 -6.72 5.20 -5.01
N LEU A 77 -6.47 6.18 -5.86
CA LEU A 77 -7.53 6.97 -6.50
C LEU A 77 -8.35 6.08 -7.43
N PHE A 78 -7.68 5.29 -8.29
CA PHE A 78 -8.36 4.37 -9.17
C PHE A 78 -9.18 3.32 -8.40
N LEU A 79 -8.60 2.76 -7.32
CA LEU A 79 -9.30 1.82 -6.46
C LEU A 79 -10.55 2.46 -5.83
N SER A 80 -10.50 3.73 -5.43
CA SER A 80 -11.66 4.44 -4.86
C SER A 80 -12.84 4.59 -5.83
N TYR A 81 -12.60 4.47 -7.13
CA TYR A 81 -13.66 4.45 -8.15
C TYR A 81 -14.17 3.05 -8.47
N THR A 82 -13.33 2.04 -8.28
CA THR A 82 -13.71 0.66 -8.62
C THR A 82 -14.42 -0.04 -7.46
N LEU A 83 -14.17 0.40 -6.22
CA LEU A 83 -14.89 -0.08 -5.05
C LEU A 83 -16.28 0.56 -4.94
N ASP A 84 -17.24 -0.24 -4.54
CA ASP A 84 -18.54 0.25 -4.11
C ASP A 84 -18.44 0.79 -2.68
N LEU A 85 -18.32 2.12 -2.55
CA LEU A 85 -18.15 2.77 -1.25
C LEU A 85 -19.44 2.79 -0.44
N GLU A 86 -20.60 2.66 -1.09
CA GLU A 86 -21.91 2.70 -0.44
C GLU A 86 -22.27 1.33 0.19
N ALA A 87 -21.75 0.26 -0.37
CA ALA A 87 -21.97 -1.08 0.15
C ALA A 87 -21.45 -1.25 1.58
N ASP A 88 -22.11 -2.08 2.38
CA ASP A 88 -21.64 -2.43 3.73
C ASP A 88 -20.41 -3.32 3.68
N GLU A 89 -20.32 -4.19 2.69
CA GLU A 89 -19.15 -5.02 2.44
C GLU A 89 -18.22 -4.38 1.42
N VAL A 90 -16.92 -4.65 1.54
CA VAL A 90 -15.95 -4.20 0.54
C VAL A 90 -16.08 -5.05 -0.71
N CYS A 91 -16.56 -4.47 -1.78
CA CYS A 91 -16.76 -5.14 -3.05
C CYS A 91 -16.45 -4.20 -4.21
N PHE A 92 -16.24 -4.79 -5.38
CA PHE A 92 -16.11 -4.03 -6.62
C PHE A 92 -17.48 -3.75 -7.23
N HIS A 93 -17.60 -2.60 -7.86
CA HIS A 93 -18.70 -2.38 -8.80
C HIS A 93 -18.65 -3.44 -9.92
N PRO A 94 -19.79 -3.93 -10.40
CA PRO A 94 -19.84 -4.83 -11.54
C PRO A 94 -19.09 -4.22 -12.74
N HIS A 95 -18.08 -4.91 -13.22
CA HIS A 95 -17.27 -4.43 -14.32
C HIS A 95 -17.06 -5.51 -15.37
N PRO A 96 -17.39 -5.23 -16.66
CA PRO A 96 -17.26 -6.21 -17.74
C PRO A 96 -15.80 -6.50 -18.15
N ASP A 97 -14.84 -5.67 -17.74
CA ASP A 97 -13.44 -5.77 -18.15
C ASP A 97 -12.56 -6.30 -17.02
N SER A 98 -12.24 -7.60 -17.09
CA SER A 98 -11.37 -8.27 -16.11
C SER A 98 -9.95 -7.67 -16.06
N ASP A 99 -9.47 -7.12 -17.17
CA ASP A 99 -8.11 -6.57 -17.26
C ASP A 99 -7.95 -5.30 -16.42
N LEU A 100 -9.04 -4.57 -16.19
CA LEU A 100 -9.02 -3.39 -15.33
C LEU A 100 -9.13 -3.73 -13.85
N VAL A 101 -9.82 -4.80 -13.49
CA VAL A 101 -10.08 -5.16 -12.08
C VAL A 101 -9.02 -6.09 -11.49
N THR A 102 -8.34 -6.89 -12.30
CA THR A 102 -7.25 -7.75 -11.81
C THR A 102 -6.13 -6.96 -11.12
N PRO A 103 -5.59 -5.86 -11.69
CA PRO A 103 -4.61 -5.02 -10.98
C PRO A 103 -5.16 -4.42 -9.68
N GLN A 104 -6.46 -4.14 -9.61
CA GLN A 104 -7.08 -3.58 -8.41
C GLN A 104 -7.16 -4.60 -7.27
N SER A 105 -7.56 -5.83 -7.57
CA SER A 105 -7.55 -6.89 -6.57
C SER A 105 -6.15 -7.18 -6.04
N GLN A 106 -5.12 -7.13 -6.90
CA GLN A 106 -3.73 -7.23 -6.49
C GLN A 106 -3.31 -6.06 -5.59
N ALA A 107 -3.69 -4.83 -5.94
CA ALA A 107 -3.41 -3.66 -5.13
C ALA A 107 -4.05 -3.77 -3.73
N VAL A 108 -5.29 -4.24 -3.64
CA VAL A 108 -5.94 -4.54 -2.35
C VAL A 108 -5.15 -5.59 -1.56
N GLY A 109 -4.75 -6.69 -2.20
CA GLY A 109 -3.90 -7.70 -1.56
C GLY A 109 -2.64 -7.10 -0.95
N ILE A 110 -1.96 -6.22 -1.67
CA ILE A 110 -0.78 -5.49 -1.18
C ILE A 110 -1.12 -4.62 0.04
N GLY A 111 -2.17 -3.82 -0.04
CA GLY A 111 -2.61 -2.99 1.08
C GLY A 111 -2.91 -3.82 2.32
N MET A 112 -3.65 -4.92 2.16
CA MET A 112 -4.05 -5.81 3.25
C MET A 112 -2.85 -6.49 3.92
N VAL A 113 -1.91 -7.04 3.15
CA VAL A 113 -0.71 -7.67 3.73
C VAL A 113 0.15 -6.67 4.49
N CYS A 114 0.27 -5.45 3.97
CA CYS A 114 1.04 -4.41 4.65
C CYS A 114 0.38 -3.95 5.96
N LEU A 115 -0.94 -3.81 5.98
CA LEU A 115 -1.68 -3.50 7.21
C LEU A 115 -1.57 -4.65 8.24
N LEU A 116 -1.65 -5.91 7.81
CA LEU A 116 -1.45 -7.07 8.67
C LEU A 116 -0.04 -7.09 9.27
N ALA A 117 1.01 -6.90 8.44
CA ALA A 117 2.39 -6.86 8.89
C ALA A 117 2.63 -5.76 9.94
N ASN A 118 2.11 -4.57 9.69
CA ASN A 118 2.25 -3.46 10.63
C ASN A 118 1.53 -3.70 11.95
N ARG A 119 0.26 -4.15 11.93
CA ARG A 119 -0.57 -4.22 13.14
C ARG A 119 -0.29 -5.44 14.01
N PHE A 120 0.00 -6.57 13.41
CA PHE A 120 0.10 -7.84 14.14
C PHE A 120 1.53 -8.33 14.36
N PHE A 121 2.45 -7.87 13.52
CA PHE A 121 3.86 -8.18 13.70
C PHE A 121 4.69 -6.95 14.12
N ASN A 122 4.02 -5.82 14.37
CA ASN A 122 4.65 -4.55 14.75
C ASN A 122 5.80 -4.15 13.83
N VAL A 123 5.68 -4.48 12.55
CA VAL A 123 6.66 -4.06 11.54
C VAL A 123 6.46 -2.57 11.29
N PRO A 124 7.44 -1.72 11.58
CA PRO A 124 7.35 -0.29 11.28
C PRO A 124 7.08 -0.08 9.80
N TRP A 125 6.23 0.91 9.49
CA TRP A 125 5.77 1.12 8.12
C TRP A 125 6.92 1.44 7.15
N ASP A 126 7.94 2.15 7.63
CA ASP A 126 9.18 2.50 6.91
C ASP A 126 10.16 1.32 6.75
N GLN A 127 10.00 0.26 7.52
CA GLN A 127 10.80 -0.95 7.42
C GLN A 127 10.15 -2.05 6.59
N LEU A 128 8.90 -1.87 6.17
CA LEU A 128 8.20 -2.82 5.29
C LEU A 128 8.49 -2.49 3.83
N GLY A 129 9.44 -3.18 3.24
CA GLY A 129 9.93 -2.96 1.87
C GLY A 129 9.80 -4.18 0.96
N SER A 130 9.73 -3.93 -0.37
CA SER A 130 9.73 -5.02 -1.35
C SER A 130 11.09 -5.70 -1.44
N LEU A 131 11.10 -7.03 -1.46
CA LEU A 131 12.31 -7.83 -1.62
C LEU A 131 12.92 -7.65 -3.02
N PRO A 132 14.22 -7.32 -3.12
CA PRO A 132 14.89 -7.18 -4.40
C PRO A 132 15.37 -8.52 -4.95
N GLY A 133 15.61 -8.59 -6.26
CA GLY A 133 16.34 -9.64 -6.93
C GLY A 133 15.51 -10.53 -7.86
N PRO A 134 16.16 -11.40 -8.63
CA PRO A 134 15.50 -12.31 -9.58
C PRO A 134 14.95 -13.57 -8.89
N GLY A 135 14.08 -14.28 -9.60
CA GLY A 135 13.54 -15.59 -9.19
C GLY A 135 12.31 -15.51 -8.28
N LEU A 136 11.88 -16.68 -7.80
CA LEU A 136 10.74 -16.82 -6.90
C LEU A 136 11.07 -16.23 -5.53
N ARG A 137 10.34 -15.18 -5.13
CA ARG A 137 10.52 -14.46 -3.87
C ARG A 137 9.20 -13.97 -3.34
N PHE A 138 9.12 -13.78 -2.03
CA PHE A 138 8.03 -13.06 -1.40
C PHE A 138 8.04 -11.59 -1.81
N ASP A 139 6.89 -10.93 -1.71
CA ASP A 139 6.73 -9.56 -2.18
C ASP A 139 7.37 -8.55 -1.23
N TYR A 140 7.28 -8.78 0.09
CA TYR A 140 7.72 -7.84 1.12
C TYR A 140 8.56 -8.53 2.19
N ARG A 141 9.50 -7.76 2.76
CA ARG A 141 10.18 -8.08 4.00
C ARG A 141 10.02 -6.91 4.97
N GLY A 142 9.96 -7.21 6.25
CA GLY A 142 9.93 -6.21 7.30
C GLY A 142 10.40 -6.75 8.63
N ARG A 143 10.90 -5.85 9.46
CA ARG A 143 11.37 -6.14 10.82
C ARG A 143 10.64 -5.28 11.84
N GLY A 144 10.22 -5.88 12.93
CA GLY A 144 9.57 -5.19 14.04
C GLY A 144 9.70 -5.95 15.33
N GLN A 145 10.05 -5.27 16.42
CA GLN A 145 10.10 -5.81 17.79
C GLN A 145 10.80 -7.19 17.90
N GLY A 146 11.92 -7.36 17.20
CA GLY A 146 12.69 -8.63 17.22
C GLY A 146 12.18 -9.71 16.27
N ILE A 147 11.18 -9.41 15.42
CA ILE A 147 10.67 -10.31 14.39
C ILE A 147 11.23 -9.88 13.04
N ASP A 148 11.85 -10.81 12.31
CA ASP A 148 12.20 -10.67 10.89
C ASP A 148 11.20 -11.49 10.06
N GLY A 149 10.39 -10.82 9.25
CA GLY A 149 9.32 -11.46 8.52
C GLY A 149 9.32 -11.18 7.03
N ILE A 150 8.90 -12.17 6.25
CA ILE A 150 8.57 -12.02 4.84
C ILE A 150 7.09 -12.26 4.60
N PHE A 151 6.54 -11.53 3.65
CA PHE A 151 5.11 -11.46 3.42
C PHE A 151 4.83 -11.58 1.93
N GLU A 152 4.05 -12.59 1.56
CA GLU A 152 3.54 -12.77 0.21
C GLU A 152 2.14 -12.21 0.10
N SER A 153 1.92 -11.34 -0.89
CA SER A 153 0.65 -10.69 -1.15
C SER A 153 -0.03 -11.26 -2.38
N LYS A 154 -1.26 -11.67 -2.23
CA LYS A 154 -2.13 -12.06 -3.34
C LYS A 154 -3.49 -11.39 -3.21
N GLY A 155 -4.01 -10.89 -4.33
CA GLY A 155 -5.37 -10.39 -4.42
C GLY A 155 -6.11 -11.06 -5.57
N THR A 156 -7.38 -11.38 -5.38
CA THR A 156 -8.19 -12.04 -6.41
C THR A 156 -9.66 -11.64 -6.35
N ARG A 157 -10.32 -11.65 -7.51
CA ARG A 157 -11.78 -11.53 -7.68
C ARG A 157 -12.51 -12.86 -7.58
N HIS A 158 -11.79 -13.97 -7.65
CA HIS A 158 -12.37 -15.30 -7.68
C HIS A 158 -11.91 -16.08 -6.46
N ARG A 159 -12.88 -16.47 -5.62
CA ARG A 159 -12.63 -17.21 -4.39
C ARG A 159 -11.89 -18.52 -4.64
N SER A 160 -12.18 -19.19 -5.77
CA SER A 160 -11.52 -20.43 -6.19
C SER A 160 -10.00 -20.28 -6.40
N ASN A 161 -9.51 -19.08 -6.69
CA ASN A 161 -8.08 -18.85 -6.95
C ASN A 161 -7.25 -18.78 -5.65
N GLN A 162 -7.86 -18.60 -4.47
CA GLN A 162 -7.12 -18.44 -3.23
C GLN A 162 -6.25 -19.64 -2.90
N SER A 163 -6.74 -20.86 -3.10
CA SER A 163 -5.96 -22.08 -2.83
C SER A 163 -4.72 -22.18 -3.72
N SER A 164 -4.84 -21.89 -5.02
CA SER A 164 -3.69 -21.87 -5.93
C SER A 164 -2.71 -20.75 -5.61
N GLN A 165 -3.20 -19.61 -5.11
CA GLN A 165 -2.36 -18.51 -4.66
C GLN A 165 -1.55 -18.87 -3.40
N ILE A 166 -2.15 -19.59 -2.45
CA ILE A 166 -1.42 -20.13 -1.28
C ILE A 166 -0.36 -21.12 -1.76
N GLN A 167 -0.71 -22.05 -2.66
CA GLN A 167 0.24 -23.03 -3.19
C GLN A 167 1.46 -22.34 -3.86
N HIS A 168 1.22 -21.31 -4.65
CA HIS A 168 2.32 -20.54 -5.24
C HIS A 168 3.17 -19.79 -4.19
N GLY A 169 2.57 -19.35 -3.09
CA GLY A 169 3.30 -18.81 -1.94
C GLY A 169 4.20 -19.85 -1.27
N ILE A 170 3.72 -21.10 -1.13
CA ILE A 170 4.51 -22.23 -0.62
C ILE A 170 5.75 -22.47 -1.51
N GLU A 171 5.58 -22.47 -2.84
CA GLU A 171 6.70 -22.63 -3.79
C GLU A 171 7.75 -21.52 -3.63
N LYS A 172 7.31 -20.27 -3.39
CA LYS A 172 8.21 -19.15 -3.12
C LYS A 172 8.96 -19.33 -1.80
N LYS A 173 8.28 -19.84 -0.76
CA LYS A 173 8.88 -20.13 0.53
C LYS A 173 9.97 -21.22 0.38
N ASP A 174 9.67 -22.31 -0.30
CA ASP A 174 10.63 -23.38 -0.59
C ASP A 174 11.86 -22.82 -1.30
N ALA A 175 11.69 -21.92 -2.27
CA ALA A 175 12.79 -21.29 -2.96
C ALA A 175 13.65 -20.39 -2.05
N HIS A 176 13.07 -19.76 -1.02
CA HIS A 176 13.83 -19.04 0.00
C HIS A 176 14.67 -20.02 0.86
N HIS A 177 14.06 -21.09 1.34
CA HIS A 177 14.74 -22.11 2.16
C HIS A 177 15.87 -22.79 1.40
N GLN A 178 15.70 -23.11 0.12
CA GLN A 178 16.76 -23.66 -0.73
C GLN A 178 17.96 -22.72 -0.90
N ARG A 179 17.78 -21.42 -0.74
CA ARG A 179 18.87 -20.43 -0.73
C ARG A 179 19.48 -20.22 0.66
N GLY A 180 18.97 -20.91 1.68
CA GLY A 180 19.38 -20.73 3.06
C GLY A 180 18.77 -19.50 3.75
N ASP A 181 17.74 -18.89 3.14
CA ASP A 181 17.00 -17.78 3.75
C ASP A 181 15.97 -18.34 4.75
N HIS A 182 15.99 -17.85 5.99
CA HIS A 182 15.04 -18.25 7.05
C HIS A 182 14.55 -17.01 7.77
N PHE A 183 13.27 -16.97 8.10
CA PHE A 183 12.62 -15.84 8.75
C PHE A 183 11.76 -16.31 9.92
N ASP A 184 11.53 -15.43 10.88
CA ASP A 184 10.66 -15.72 12.03
C ASP A 184 9.20 -15.86 11.60
N VAL A 185 8.81 -15.10 10.57
CA VAL A 185 7.46 -15.10 9.99
C VAL A 185 7.58 -15.16 8.47
N GLU A 186 6.86 -16.09 7.84
CA GLU A 186 6.85 -16.29 6.39
C GLU A 186 5.40 -16.38 5.90
N LEU A 187 4.66 -15.27 6.09
CA LEU A 187 3.21 -15.24 5.93
C LEU A 187 2.77 -15.09 4.48
N ILE A 188 1.93 -16.01 4.02
CA ILE A 188 1.24 -15.93 2.74
C ILE A 188 -0.17 -15.40 3.00
N VAL A 189 -0.56 -14.32 2.31
CA VAL A 189 -1.87 -13.67 2.46
C VAL A 189 -2.56 -13.61 1.10
N SER A 190 -3.70 -14.26 0.97
CA SER A 190 -4.57 -14.19 -0.20
C SER A 190 -5.88 -13.49 0.16
N THR A 191 -6.09 -12.30 -0.43
CA THR A 191 -7.29 -11.48 -0.21
C THR A 191 -8.26 -11.67 -1.37
N PHE A 192 -9.47 -12.10 -1.06
CA PHE A 192 -10.58 -12.18 -2.01
C PHE A 192 -11.49 -10.97 -1.83
N ILE A 193 -11.73 -10.24 -2.93
CA ILE A 193 -12.77 -9.21 -3.04
C ILE A 193 -13.50 -9.47 -4.36
N GLY A 194 -14.77 -9.80 -4.25
CA GLY A 194 -15.64 -10.01 -5.40
C GLY A 194 -16.48 -8.78 -5.75
N GLU A 195 -17.50 -8.99 -6.55
CA GLU A 195 -18.53 -8.01 -6.87
C GLU A 195 -19.60 -7.96 -5.77
N VAL A 196 -20.51 -7.01 -5.87
CA VAL A 196 -21.67 -6.86 -4.96
C VAL A 196 -22.35 -8.21 -4.72
N GLY A 197 -22.64 -8.51 -3.45
CA GLY A 197 -23.24 -9.75 -3.00
C GLY A 197 -22.25 -10.90 -2.71
N SER A 198 -20.93 -10.65 -2.86
CA SER A 198 -19.89 -11.59 -2.46
C SER A 198 -19.29 -11.20 -1.12
N THR A 199 -19.17 -12.13 -0.18
CA THR A 199 -18.51 -11.91 1.10
C THR A 199 -16.99 -11.93 0.92
N PRO A 200 -16.29 -10.80 1.13
CA PRO A 200 -14.84 -10.74 1.04
C PRO A 200 -14.19 -11.55 2.16
N ARG A 201 -12.95 -12.02 1.97
CA ARG A 201 -12.21 -12.73 3.02
C ARG A 201 -10.70 -12.71 2.79
N ILE A 202 -9.97 -12.97 3.86
CA ILE A 202 -8.53 -13.22 3.84
C ILE A 202 -8.28 -14.70 4.11
N LEU A 203 -7.48 -15.33 3.27
CA LEU A 203 -6.91 -16.64 3.52
C LEU A 203 -5.42 -16.48 3.80
N ILE A 204 -4.97 -16.98 4.95
CA ILE A 204 -3.59 -16.90 5.38
C ILE A 204 -2.95 -18.27 5.50
N GLY A 205 -1.64 -18.35 5.34
CA GLY A 205 -0.89 -19.58 5.55
C GLY A 205 0.59 -19.31 5.79
N ASP A 206 1.19 -20.19 6.56
CA ASP A 206 2.64 -20.28 6.75
C ASP A 206 2.98 -21.74 7.05
N PRO A 207 3.27 -22.56 6.02
CA PRO A 207 3.65 -23.95 6.24
C PRO A 207 4.94 -24.00 7.05
N ASP A 208 4.97 -24.86 8.05
CA ASP A 208 6.13 -25.03 8.92
C ASP A 208 7.24 -25.79 8.17
N PHE A 209 8.41 -25.19 8.10
CA PHE A 209 9.66 -25.82 7.69
C PHE A 209 10.66 -25.65 8.83
N ASP A 210 11.45 -26.67 9.11
CA ASP A 210 12.41 -26.68 10.21
C ASP A 210 13.30 -25.44 10.24
N ASN A 211 13.46 -24.87 11.43
CA ASN A 211 14.10 -23.58 11.65
C ASN A 211 15.63 -23.68 11.65
N LEU A 212 16.26 -22.85 10.83
CA LEU A 212 17.65 -22.43 11.02
C LEU A 212 17.65 -20.92 11.30
N ALA A 213 18.34 -20.51 12.37
CA ALA A 213 18.42 -19.10 12.73
C ALA A 213 19.26 -18.31 11.70
N LYS A 214 18.74 -17.18 11.24
CA LYS A 214 19.48 -16.27 10.34
C LYS A 214 20.31 -15.27 11.13
N ILE A 215 21.49 -14.94 10.61
CA ILE A 215 22.33 -13.85 11.12
C ILE A 215 21.74 -12.52 10.63
N TYR A 216 21.52 -11.61 11.57
CA TYR A 216 21.02 -10.26 11.31
C TYR A 216 22.07 -9.38 10.63
N ASP A 217 21.68 -8.61 9.61
CA ASP A 217 22.50 -7.57 8.97
C ASP A 217 21.79 -6.22 9.03
N GLU A 218 22.35 -5.23 9.75
CA GLU A 218 21.84 -3.87 9.87
C GLU A 218 21.82 -3.13 8.52
N ALA A 219 22.67 -3.52 7.58
CA ALA A 219 22.68 -2.96 6.23
C ALA A 219 21.36 -3.20 5.51
N ASP A 220 20.68 -4.33 5.78
CA ASP A 220 19.37 -4.64 5.24
C ASP A 220 18.32 -3.58 5.65
N ASP A 221 18.32 -3.14 6.91
CA ASP A 221 17.30 -2.20 7.42
C ASP A 221 17.39 -0.84 6.74
N ARG A 222 18.62 -0.34 6.55
CA ARG A 222 18.82 0.91 5.83
C ARG A 222 18.39 0.79 4.37
N PHE A 223 18.68 -0.33 3.73
CA PHE A 223 18.23 -0.59 2.38
C PHE A 223 16.70 -0.59 2.28
N PHE A 224 16.00 -1.27 3.19
CA PHE A 224 14.53 -1.31 3.19
C PHE A 224 13.93 0.05 3.45
N ARG A 225 14.48 0.85 4.38
CA ARG A 225 14.08 2.24 4.59
C ARG A 225 14.24 3.09 3.34
N LEU A 226 15.40 3.03 2.68
CA LEU A 226 15.61 3.73 1.41
C LEU A 226 14.59 3.33 0.35
N ARG A 227 14.29 2.05 0.22
CA ARG A 227 13.27 1.53 -0.71
C ARG A 227 11.87 2.00 -0.35
N HIS A 228 11.55 2.09 0.92
CA HIS A 228 10.28 2.66 1.39
C HIS A 228 10.20 4.14 0.99
N TYR A 229 11.22 4.95 1.24
CA TYR A 229 11.23 6.36 0.84
C TYR A 229 11.17 6.56 -0.67
N VAL A 230 11.73 5.68 -1.48
CA VAL A 230 11.50 5.68 -2.93
C VAL A 230 10.00 5.60 -3.25
N ARG A 231 9.27 4.74 -2.54
CA ARG A 231 7.81 4.63 -2.71
C ARG A 231 7.07 5.88 -2.24
N ILE A 232 7.46 6.44 -1.11
CA ILE A 232 6.88 7.69 -0.62
C ILE A 232 7.08 8.83 -1.62
N LEU A 233 8.28 8.99 -2.18
CA LEU A 233 8.55 10.01 -3.19
C LEU A 233 7.69 9.81 -4.44
N GLN A 234 7.44 8.57 -4.85
CA GLN A 234 6.48 8.25 -5.91
C GLN A 234 5.04 8.61 -5.50
N PHE A 235 4.68 8.30 -4.25
CA PHE A 235 3.37 8.60 -3.69
C PHE A 235 3.07 10.10 -3.70
N VAL A 236 4.02 10.95 -3.31
CA VAL A 236 3.87 12.44 -3.34
C VAL A 236 4.01 13.05 -4.73
N GLY A 237 4.42 12.27 -5.73
CA GLY A 237 4.57 12.79 -7.10
C GLY A 237 5.93 13.41 -7.41
N LEU A 238 6.99 12.90 -6.80
CA LEU A 238 8.39 13.25 -7.05
C LEU A 238 9.16 12.11 -7.74
N PRO A 239 8.83 11.76 -8.99
CA PRO A 239 9.39 10.58 -9.65
C PRO A 239 10.90 10.69 -9.92
N ARG A 240 11.42 11.90 -10.12
CA ARG A 240 12.87 12.11 -10.33
C ARG A 240 13.65 11.83 -9.06
N SER A 241 13.20 12.37 -7.92
CA SER A 241 13.75 12.09 -6.60
C SER A 241 13.68 10.60 -6.27
N ALA A 242 12.54 9.98 -6.56
CA ALA A 242 12.37 8.54 -6.38
C ALA A 242 13.36 7.73 -7.22
N PHE A 243 13.62 8.12 -8.47
CA PHE A 243 14.58 7.47 -9.34
C PHE A 243 16.01 7.58 -8.80
N LEU A 244 16.42 8.78 -8.37
CA LEU A 244 17.75 9.02 -7.81
C LEU A 244 17.96 8.21 -6.52
N LEU A 245 17.01 8.25 -5.60
CA LEU A 245 17.08 7.49 -4.36
C LEU A 245 17.06 5.98 -4.60
N ASN A 246 16.31 5.50 -5.59
CA ASN A 246 16.31 4.09 -5.98
C ASN A 246 17.66 3.64 -6.54
N THR A 247 18.32 4.49 -7.32
CA THR A 247 19.66 4.24 -7.85
C THR A 247 20.66 4.15 -6.70
N TYR A 248 20.58 5.06 -5.73
CA TYR A 248 21.38 5.04 -4.52
C TYR A 248 21.14 3.76 -3.70
N ALA A 249 19.89 3.39 -3.42
CA ALA A 249 19.55 2.19 -2.68
C ALA A 249 20.11 0.92 -3.34
N LYS A 250 20.04 0.80 -4.67
CA LYS A 250 20.61 -0.33 -5.42
C LYS A 250 22.13 -0.41 -5.30
N ARG A 251 22.83 0.72 -5.33
CA ARG A 251 24.29 0.77 -5.16
C ARG A 251 24.70 0.45 -3.73
N TYR A 252 23.97 0.99 -2.75
CA TYR A 252 24.16 0.65 -1.34
C TYR A 252 24.06 -0.86 -1.11
N TRP A 253 23.04 -1.52 -1.69
CA TRP A 253 22.87 -2.97 -1.61
C TRP A 253 24.05 -3.75 -2.21
N ARG A 254 24.74 -3.18 -3.20
CA ARG A 254 25.94 -3.78 -3.81
C ARG A 254 27.22 -3.52 -3.03
N GLY A 255 27.15 -2.86 -1.88
CA GLY A 255 28.32 -2.53 -1.05
C GLY A 255 29.08 -1.27 -1.47
N GLU A 256 28.52 -0.48 -2.41
CA GLU A 256 29.12 0.81 -2.81
C GLU A 256 28.78 1.88 -1.75
N LYS A 257 29.66 2.06 -0.75
CA LYS A 257 29.39 2.89 0.45
C LYS A 257 29.53 4.41 0.25
N GLN A 258 30.14 4.89 -0.86
CA GLN A 258 30.41 6.32 -1.07
C GLN A 258 29.70 6.85 -2.31
N ILE A 259 28.44 7.26 -2.12
CA ILE A 259 27.76 8.02 -3.15
C ILE A 259 26.98 9.13 -2.44
N GLY A 260 27.55 10.35 -2.45
CA GLY A 260 26.79 11.52 -2.08
C GLY A 260 25.69 11.73 -3.11
N VAL A 261 24.44 11.55 -2.70
CA VAL A 261 23.30 12.03 -3.50
C VAL A 261 23.32 13.56 -3.31
N THR A 262 23.62 14.29 -4.38
CA THR A 262 23.58 15.75 -4.32
C THR A 262 22.10 16.16 -4.30
N ILE A 263 21.55 16.31 -3.10
CA ILE A 263 20.16 16.74 -2.83
C ILE A 263 19.90 18.18 -3.38
N MET A 264 20.96 18.91 -3.74
CA MET A 264 20.87 20.33 -4.10
C MET A 264 20.01 20.64 -5.32
N GLU A 265 19.87 19.72 -6.27
CA GLU A 265 19.03 19.95 -7.46
C GLU A 265 17.52 19.82 -7.20
N GLU A 266 17.11 19.33 -6.03
CA GLU A 266 15.72 19.01 -5.75
C GLU A 266 14.96 20.08 -4.97
N LYS A 267 15.64 21.01 -4.32
CA LYS A 267 14.97 22.16 -3.70
C LYS A 267 14.10 22.93 -4.71
N GLU A 268 14.45 22.91 -5.99
CA GLU A 268 13.66 23.51 -7.06
C GLU A 268 12.34 22.74 -7.30
N GLN A 269 12.31 21.42 -7.11
CA GLN A 269 11.11 20.63 -7.34
C GLN A 269 10.09 20.73 -6.21
N ILE A 270 10.52 20.98 -4.98
CA ILE A 270 9.61 21.21 -3.84
C ILE A 270 8.74 22.44 -4.06
N GLY A 271 9.26 23.45 -4.75
CA GLY A 271 8.49 24.66 -5.10
C GLY A 271 7.23 24.43 -5.93
N PHE A 272 7.12 23.26 -6.57
CA PHE A 272 5.90 22.84 -7.29
C PHE A 272 4.93 21.99 -6.46
N LEU A 273 5.28 21.68 -5.21
CA LEU A 273 4.39 20.94 -4.32
C LEU A 273 3.49 21.92 -3.57
N GLU A 274 2.26 21.50 -3.38
CA GLU A 274 1.35 22.18 -2.48
C GLU A 274 1.75 21.91 -1.04
N THR A 275 1.58 22.91 -0.19
CA THR A 275 1.89 22.81 1.23
C THR A 275 0.60 22.84 2.04
N LEU A 276 0.45 21.85 2.92
CA LEU A 276 -0.62 21.83 3.92
C LEU A 276 -0.01 22.00 5.30
N GLN A 277 -0.55 22.93 6.11
CA GLN A 277 -0.23 23.08 7.52
C GLN A 277 -1.28 22.34 8.34
N LEU A 278 -0.86 21.38 9.16
CA LEU A 278 -1.74 20.61 10.04
C LEU A 278 -1.16 20.60 11.44
N GLY A 279 -1.79 21.36 12.34
CA GLY A 279 -1.22 21.62 13.64
C GLY A 279 0.18 22.23 13.51
N ASN A 280 1.16 21.62 14.19
CA ASN A 280 2.56 22.07 14.13
C ASN A 280 3.38 21.46 12.99
N HIS A 281 2.76 20.65 12.12
CA HIS A 281 3.45 19.95 11.06
C HIS A 281 3.11 20.50 9.69
N ARG A 282 4.12 20.61 8.86
CA ARG A 282 4.02 20.99 7.46
C ARG A 282 4.14 19.75 6.59
N TYR A 283 3.25 19.63 5.60
CA TYR A 283 3.21 18.53 4.66
C TYR A 283 3.41 19.06 3.25
N PHE A 284 4.25 18.40 2.48
CA PHE A 284 4.41 18.62 1.04
C PHE A 284 3.64 17.57 0.28
N GLY A 285 2.95 17.94 -0.77
CA GLY A 285 2.23 16.97 -1.58
C GLY A 285 1.61 17.55 -2.84
N ARG A 286 0.82 16.72 -3.48
CA ARG A 286 0.05 17.10 -4.68
C ARG A 286 -1.36 16.54 -4.64
N TRP A 287 -2.25 17.28 -5.28
CA TRP A 287 -3.53 16.75 -5.67
C TRP A 287 -3.41 15.97 -6.98
N PHE A 288 -4.01 14.82 -7.02
CA PHE A 288 -4.14 13.99 -8.20
C PHE A 288 -5.62 13.83 -8.53
N ASP A 289 -5.97 14.20 -9.75
CA ASP A 289 -7.31 14.08 -10.29
C ASP A 289 -7.35 12.96 -11.34
N THR A 290 -8.55 12.49 -11.67
CA THR A 290 -8.82 11.52 -12.73
C THR A 290 -8.86 12.11 -14.12
N VAL A 291 -8.28 13.28 -14.34
CA VAL A 291 -8.21 13.87 -15.70
C VAL A 291 -7.56 12.87 -16.64
N ALA A 292 -8.26 12.52 -17.69
CA ALA A 292 -7.83 11.55 -18.68
C ALA A 292 -6.44 11.91 -19.22
N PRO A 293 -5.50 10.97 -19.25
CA PRO A 293 -4.18 11.21 -19.79
C PRO A 293 -4.29 11.57 -21.28
N GLU A 294 -3.68 12.70 -21.65
CA GLU A 294 -3.57 13.07 -23.06
C GLU A 294 -2.55 12.14 -23.74
N GLN A 295 -3.02 11.42 -24.76
CA GLN A 295 -2.30 10.83 -25.90
C GLN A 295 -1.53 9.51 -25.77
N SER A 296 -0.76 9.18 -24.74
CA SER A 296 0.12 7.99 -24.83
C SER A 296 -0.47 6.69 -24.25
N ALA A 297 -1.48 6.79 -23.45
CA ALA A 297 -2.23 5.65 -22.91
C ALA A 297 -3.63 5.54 -23.57
N ARG A 298 -3.79 6.02 -24.79
CA ARG A 298 -5.10 6.12 -25.49
C ARG A 298 -5.99 4.91 -25.28
N TYR A 299 -5.47 3.71 -25.46
CA TYR A 299 -6.29 2.49 -25.38
C TYR A 299 -6.82 2.21 -23.96
N LYS A 300 -5.97 2.34 -22.93
CA LYS A 300 -6.38 2.13 -21.53
C LYS A 300 -7.23 3.29 -21.03
N ALA A 301 -6.88 4.51 -21.44
CA ALA A 301 -7.65 5.71 -21.13
C ALA A 301 -9.04 5.71 -21.79
N GLU A 302 -9.15 5.28 -23.03
CA GLU A 302 -10.45 5.15 -23.71
C GLU A 302 -11.34 4.10 -23.06
N ARG A 303 -10.79 2.94 -22.66
CA ARG A 303 -11.54 1.93 -21.89
C ARG A 303 -11.97 2.44 -20.54
N TYR A 304 -11.08 3.14 -19.82
CA TYR A 304 -11.36 3.75 -18.54
C TYR A 304 -12.42 4.84 -18.67
N ASN A 305 -12.32 5.73 -19.65
CA ASN A 305 -13.31 6.76 -19.91
C ASN A 305 -14.68 6.19 -20.29
N LYS A 306 -14.72 5.13 -21.13
CA LYS A 306 -15.96 4.42 -21.42
C LYS A 306 -16.57 3.76 -20.17
N TRP A 307 -15.73 3.28 -19.27
CA TRP A 307 -16.20 2.75 -18.01
C TRP A 307 -16.74 3.87 -17.09
N LEU A 308 -16.02 4.98 -16.95
CA LEU A 308 -16.48 6.16 -16.22
C LEU A 308 -17.82 6.69 -16.78
N GLU A 309 -17.99 6.67 -18.10
CA GLU A 309 -19.23 7.07 -18.75
C GLU A 309 -20.39 6.12 -18.44
N LYS A 310 -20.13 4.82 -18.41
CA LYS A 310 -21.16 3.80 -18.14
C LYS A 310 -21.57 3.73 -16.67
N THR A 311 -20.66 4.04 -15.75
CA THR A 311 -20.90 3.89 -14.30
C THR A 311 -21.41 5.16 -13.65
N ASP A 312 -21.74 6.20 -14.44
CA ASP A 312 -22.10 7.53 -13.91
C ASP A 312 -20.99 8.16 -13.03
N ALA A 313 -19.79 7.59 -13.11
CA ALA A 313 -18.65 8.00 -12.29
C ALA A 313 -18.17 9.41 -12.64
N ARG A 314 -18.56 9.98 -13.81
CA ARG A 314 -18.36 11.40 -14.12
C ARG A 314 -19.04 12.31 -13.12
N GLN A 315 -20.14 11.89 -12.54
CA GLN A 315 -20.84 12.63 -11.47
C GLN A 315 -20.15 12.47 -10.11
N ARG A 316 -19.15 11.55 -10.00
CA ARG A 316 -18.43 11.23 -8.78
C ARG A 316 -16.96 11.63 -8.88
N ARG A 317 -16.65 12.77 -9.49
CA ARG A 317 -15.28 13.24 -9.60
C ARG A 317 -14.64 13.35 -8.23
N ARG A 318 -13.49 12.70 -8.07
CA ARG A 318 -12.69 12.75 -6.86
C ARG A 318 -11.27 13.16 -7.19
N ARG A 319 -10.64 13.82 -6.24
CA ARG A 319 -9.19 13.97 -6.26
C ARG A 319 -8.60 13.48 -4.95
N VAL A 320 -7.34 13.12 -4.97
CA VAL A 320 -6.60 12.69 -3.79
C VAL A 320 -5.40 13.58 -3.59
N PHE A 321 -5.27 14.14 -2.39
CA PHE A 321 -4.01 14.73 -1.96
C PHE A 321 -3.14 13.62 -1.40
N GLN A 322 -1.91 13.53 -1.89
CA GLN A 322 -0.88 12.64 -1.37
C GLN A 322 0.32 13.46 -0.98
N GLY A 323 0.63 13.44 0.31
CA GLY A 323 1.69 14.25 0.88
C GLY A 323 2.53 13.51 1.89
N MET A 324 3.63 14.12 2.27
CA MET A 324 4.50 13.66 3.35
C MET A 324 4.93 14.84 4.21
N ARG A 325 5.23 14.57 5.46
CA ARG A 325 5.72 15.57 6.39
C ARG A 325 7.11 16.04 5.97
N GLU A 326 7.36 17.35 6.12
CA GLU A 326 8.58 17.98 5.63
C GLU A 326 9.85 17.39 6.25
N ASP A 327 9.86 17.14 7.55
CA ASP A 327 11.00 16.55 8.25
C ASP A 327 11.29 15.11 7.81
N VAL A 328 10.24 14.33 7.48
CA VAL A 328 10.37 12.99 6.89
C VAL A 328 11.01 13.04 5.52
N TYR A 329 10.68 14.05 4.71
CA TYR A 329 11.30 14.23 3.40
C TYR A 329 12.83 14.30 3.52
N TYR A 330 13.33 15.09 4.46
CA TYR A 330 14.77 15.24 4.65
C TYR A 330 15.42 13.99 5.26
N ALA A 331 14.82 13.40 6.28
CA ALA A 331 15.32 12.17 6.91
C ALA A 331 15.38 10.97 5.93
N GLY A 332 14.45 10.90 4.98
CA GLY A 332 14.38 9.82 3.99
C GLY A 332 15.62 9.70 3.10
N PHE A 333 16.25 10.80 2.73
CA PHE A 333 17.48 10.79 1.93
C PHE A 333 18.69 10.32 2.72
N GLU A 334 18.67 10.48 4.04
CA GLU A 334 19.73 10.00 4.92
C GLU A 334 19.57 8.53 5.28
N GLY A 335 18.38 7.97 5.03
CA GLY A 335 18.04 6.57 5.37
C GLY A 335 17.93 6.36 6.87
N GLU A 336 17.66 7.44 7.62
CA GLU A 336 17.50 7.41 9.06
C GLU A 336 16.14 6.84 9.48
N PRO A 337 16.05 6.15 10.62
CA PRO A 337 14.79 5.68 11.16
C PRO A 337 13.93 6.86 11.59
N PHE A 338 12.67 6.80 11.25
CA PHE A 338 11.71 7.78 11.65
C PHE A 338 10.76 7.19 12.69
N SER A 339 10.91 7.59 13.95
CA SER A 339 10.06 7.09 15.04
C SER A 339 8.82 7.95 15.19
N HIS A 340 7.64 7.36 15.07
CA HIS A 340 6.37 8.05 15.28
C HIS A 340 5.44 7.31 16.21
N ASN A 341 4.76 8.10 17.04
CA ASN A 341 3.52 7.68 17.66
C ASN A 341 2.44 7.53 16.58
N LEU A 342 1.75 6.41 16.62
CA LEU A 342 0.67 6.06 15.70
C LEU A 342 -0.45 7.12 15.74
N LEU A 343 -0.56 7.89 14.67
CA LEU A 343 -1.74 8.69 14.39
C LEU A 343 -2.41 8.08 13.16
N SER A 344 -3.49 7.37 13.36
CA SER A 344 -4.18 6.67 12.28
C SER A 344 -5.23 7.52 11.55
N LYS A 345 -5.75 8.56 12.20
CA LYS A 345 -6.80 9.43 11.66
C LYS A 345 -6.68 10.84 12.25
N MET A 346 -6.86 11.85 11.42
CA MET A 346 -7.01 13.22 11.83
C MET A 346 -8.13 13.89 11.06
N GLU A 347 -9.00 14.61 11.78
CA GLU A 347 -9.97 15.52 11.17
C GLU A 347 -9.28 16.86 10.89
N ILE A 348 -9.45 17.34 9.67
CA ILE A 348 -8.82 18.56 9.20
C ILE A 348 -9.90 19.58 8.91
N GLU A 349 -9.84 20.69 9.63
CA GLU A 349 -10.65 21.87 9.35
C GLU A 349 -9.93 22.74 8.31
N ARG A 350 -10.44 22.81 7.10
CA ARG A 350 -9.93 23.73 6.08
C ARG A 350 -10.56 25.10 6.25
N SER A 351 -9.75 26.10 6.53
CA SER A 351 -10.18 27.47 6.75
C SER A 351 -10.78 28.19 5.51
N LEU A 352 -10.70 27.59 4.32
CA LEU A 352 -11.17 28.21 3.07
C LEU A 352 -12.59 27.84 2.66
N SER A 353 -13.22 26.83 3.27
CA SER A 353 -14.56 26.38 2.82
C SER A 353 -15.47 25.90 3.95
N ASN A 354 -15.11 25.98 5.21
CA ASN A 354 -15.84 25.41 6.35
C ASN A 354 -16.22 23.93 6.18
N ILE A 355 -15.46 23.19 5.35
CA ILE A 355 -15.67 21.77 5.12
C ILE A 355 -14.66 21.01 5.97
N ILE A 356 -15.16 20.22 6.92
CA ILE A 356 -14.34 19.26 7.66
C ILE A 356 -14.03 18.11 6.72
N GLN A 357 -12.75 17.86 6.49
CA GLN A 357 -12.28 16.73 5.69
C GLN A 357 -11.47 15.78 6.57
N SER A 358 -11.67 14.49 6.40
CA SER A 358 -10.88 13.49 7.09
C SER A 358 -9.61 13.15 6.31
N ALA A 359 -8.49 13.06 7.03
CA ALA A 359 -7.22 12.65 6.50
C ALA A 359 -6.77 11.32 7.11
N SER A 360 -6.09 10.52 6.32
CA SER A 360 -5.33 9.37 6.81
C SER A 360 -3.88 9.79 7.03
N LEU A 361 -3.37 9.55 8.24
CA LEU A 361 -1.97 9.75 8.59
C LEU A 361 -1.34 8.40 8.93
N PHE A 362 -0.20 8.13 8.33
CA PHE A 362 0.55 6.92 8.62
C PHE A 362 1.81 7.19 9.44
N PRO A 363 2.33 6.19 10.15
CA PRO A 363 3.50 6.35 11.02
C PRO A 363 4.76 6.80 10.29
N ASP A 364 4.82 6.63 8.98
CA ASP A 364 5.91 7.08 8.11
C ASP A 364 5.82 8.57 7.73
N GLY A 365 4.89 9.31 8.35
CA GLY A 365 4.67 10.72 8.05
C GLY A 365 3.93 11.00 6.75
N THR A 366 3.42 9.98 6.05
CA THR A 366 2.58 10.20 4.86
C THR A 366 1.16 10.58 5.25
N ILE A 367 0.54 11.41 4.38
CA ILE A 367 -0.85 11.85 4.51
C ILE A 367 -1.61 11.60 3.21
N GLN A 368 -2.85 11.17 3.32
CA GLN A 368 -3.76 11.05 2.20
C GLN A 368 -5.13 11.66 2.52
N ILE A 369 -5.64 12.50 1.62
CA ILE A 369 -6.94 13.15 1.74
C ILE A 369 -7.71 12.90 0.45
N PHE A 370 -8.94 12.41 0.56
CA PHE A 370 -9.85 12.31 -0.57
C PHE A 370 -10.83 13.48 -0.59
N GLU A 371 -11.03 14.06 -1.74
CA GLU A 371 -11.99 15.14 -1.94
C GLU A 371 -12.95 14.81 -3.07
N GLN A 372 -14.24 14.96 -2.79
CA GLN A 372 -15.30 14.89 -3.79
C GLN A 372 -15.36 16.23 -4.53
N LEU A 373 -15.24 16.19 -5.83
CA LEU A 373 -15.40 17.37 -6.69
C LEU A 373 -16.87 17.53 -7.07
N ALA A 374 -17.35 18.75 -7.03
CA ALA A 374 -18.72 19.11 -7.40
C ALA A 374 -19.01 18.85 -8.88
#